data_a19d58029fdcbd7d854a2360f11e9e42
#
_entry.id   a19d58029fdcbd7d854a2360f11e9e42
#
_cell.length_a   1.000
_cell.length_b   1.000
_cell.length_c   1.000
_cell.angle_alpha   90.00
_cell.angle_beta   90.00
_cell.angle_gamma   90.00
#
_symmetry.space_group_name_H-M   'P 1'
#
loop_
_entity.id
_entity.type
_entity.pdbx_description
1 polymer ?
#
loop_
_entity_poly.entity_id
_entity_poly.type
_entity_poly.pdbx_seq_one_letter_code
_entity_poly.pdbx_strand_id
1 'polypeptide(L)'
;MEKGTYKITLDGQWDLEDLASFPHTYSQVYSLLYSLQAPVSSADSFAVKYREEEHVERLKYTYTAFPWKGGWSAVDFYESLYRLVPRDDRPYIKSIRYSSPGLLELTLVLLIAQNAKLIISNITQSIRTMNRTYQEIYKGLQDRKLLRIKVKREQLKLASEELRFIEESTERLVHLMEFQHLQKLRELSGSPLVTLKILLSLYLSLIHI
;
A
#
# COMPACT_ATOMS: atom_id res chain seq x y z
N MET A 1 2.15 17.92 -7.11
CA MET A 1 3.07 17.54 -5.99
C MET A 1 4.53 17.76 -6.42
N GLU A 2 5.43 18.08 -5.49
CA GLU A 2 6.85 18.30 -5.78
C GLU A 2 7.52 16.99 -6.21
N LYS A 3 8.25 17.04 -7.33
CA LYS A 3 9.01 15.93 -7.89
C LYS A 3 10.50 16.16 -7.69
N GLY A 4 11.23 15.10 -7.52
CA GLY A 4 12.67 15.16 -7.36
C GLY A 4 13.36 13.84 -7.59
N THR A 5 14.67 13.84 -7.43
CA THR A 5 15.49 12.64 -7.50
C THR A 5 15.61 12.02 -6.10
N TYR A 6 15.23 10.76 -6.00
CA TYR A 6 15.37 9.95 -4.80
C TYR A 6 16.43 8.88 -5.03
N LYS A 7 17.36 8.74 -4.08
CA LYS A 7 18.50 7.82 -4.17
C LYS A 7 18.30 6.66 -3.23
N ILE A 8 18.46 5.46 -3.77
CA ILE A 8 18.39 4.20 -3.04
C ILE A 8 19.76 3.54 -3.17
N THR A 9 20.41 3.28 -2.05
CA THR A 9 21.67 2.54 -2.01
C THR A 9 21.37 1.06 -2.14
N LEU A 10 22.01 0.40 -3.08
CA LEU A 10 21.92 -1.04 -3.28
C LEU A 10 23.09 -1.68 -2.54
N ASP A 11 22.78 -2.54 -1.58
CA ASP A 11 23.76 -3.26 -0.76
C ASP A 11 23.86 -4.73 -1.21
N GLY A 12 25.06 -5.30 -1.13
CA GLY A 12 25.29 -6.69 -1.52
C GLY A 12 25.33 -6.92 -3.04
N GLN A 13 25.04 -8.16 -3.42
CA GLN A 13 24.92 -8.58 -4.82
C GLN A 13 23.46 -8.64 -5.21
N TRP A 14 23.10 -7.92 -6.27
CA TRP A 14 21.76 -7.91 -6.83
C TRP A 14 21.76 -8.73 -8.13
N ASP A 15 20.89 -9.71 -8.19
CA ASP A 15 20.66 -10.47 -9.42
C ASP A 15 19.51 -9.87 -10.26
N LEU A 16 19.17 -10.54 -11.35
CA LEU A 16 18.09 -10.08 -12.24
C LEU A 16 16.70 -10.20 -11.58
N GLU A 17 16.52 -11.15 -10.67
CA GLU A 17 15.27 -11.33 -9.94
C GLU A 17 15.07 -10.19 -8.93
N ASP A 18 16.12 -9.80 -8.23
CA ASP A 18 16.11 -8.64 -7.33
C ASP A 18 15.78 -7.34 -8.09
N LEU A 19 16.42 -7.13 -9.25
CA LEU A 19 16.17 -5.97 -10.11
C LEU A 19 14.77 -5.96 -10.74
N ALA A 20 14.11 -7.09 -10.86
CA ALA A 20 12.74 -7.19 -11.34
C ALA A 20 11.72 -7.03 -10.18
N SER A 21 11.97 -7.69 -9.07
CA SER A 21 11.03 -7.73 -7.92
C SER A 21 10.98 -6.40 -7.18
N PHE A 22 12.13 -5.77 -6.93
CA PHE A 22 12.20 -4.50 -6.21
C PHE A 22 11.38 -3.37 -6.87
N PRO A 23 11.53 -3.03 -8.18
CA PRO A 23 10.74 -1.99 -8.82
C PRO A 23 9.25 -2.31 -8.81
N HIS A 24 8.88 -3.59 -9.00
CA HIS A 24 7.49 -4.02 -8.95
C HIS A 24 6.87 -3.76 -7.57
N THR A 25 7.52 -4.23 -6.51
CA THR A 25 7.06 -4.08 -5.13
C THR A 25 7.07 -2.62 -4.68
N TYR A 26 8.11 -1.87 -5.03
CA TYR A 26 8.18 -0.45 -4.76
C TYR A 26 7.02 0.32 -5.42
N SER A 27 6.69 -0.02 -6.67
CA SER A 27 5.57 0.58 -7.40
C SER A 27 4.21 0.28 -6.73
N GLN A 28 4.04 -0.90 -6.15
CA GLN A 28 2.84 -1.26 -5.38
C GLN A 28 2.68 -0.35 -4.15
N VAL A 29 3.72 -0.26 -3.33
CA VAL A 29 3.75 0.59 -2.14
C VAL A 29 3.54 2.05 -2.51
N TYR A 30 4.26 2.52 -3.53
CA TYR A 30 4.16 3.88 -4.03
C TYR A 30 2.73 4.22 -4.47
N SER A 31 2.07 3.36 -5.24
CA SER A 31 0.71 3.59 -5.73
C SER A 31 -0.32 3.63 -4.61
N LEU A 32 -0.18 2.78 -3.59
CA LEU A 32 -1.03 2.84 -2.40
C LEU A 32 -0.87 4.19 -1.68
N LEU A 33 0.37 4.57 -1.35
CA LEU A 33 0.63 5.83 -0.66
C LEU A 33 0.22 7.04 -1.50
N TYR A 34 0.43 7.00 -2.82
CA TYR A 34 -0.04 8.03 -3.72
C TYR A 34 -1.56 8.19 -3.66
N SER A 35 -2.31 7.08 -3.70
CA SER A 35 -3.77 7.08 -3.65
C SER A 35 -4.34 7.66 -2.34
N LEU A 36 -3.57 7.58 -1.25
CA LEU A 36 -3.96 8.08 0.07
C LEU A 36 -3.59 9.55 0.28
N GLN A 37 -2.60 10.07 -0.46
CA GLN A 37 -2.01 11.40 -0.25
C GLN A 37 -2.28 12.38 -1.40
N ALA A 38 -2.67 11.88 -2.59
CA ALA A 38 -2.94 12.77 -3.71
C ALA A 38 -4.01 13.81 -3.33
N PRO A 39 -3.70 15.11 -3.39
CA PRO A 39 -4.71 16.12 -3.14
C PRO A 39 -5.78 15.99 -4.22
N VAL A 40 -7.03 16.02 -3.82
CA VAL A 40 -8.11 16.39 -4.73
C VAL A 40 -7.83 17.84 -5.09
N SER A 41 -7.48 18.12 -6.33
CA SER A 41 -7.09 19.46 -6.76
C SER A 41 -8.24 20.46 -6.53
N SER A 42 -7.92 21.64 -6.06
CA SER A 42 -8.88 22.74 -5.88
C SER A 42 -9.00 23.61 -7.13
N ALA A 43 -8.86 23.03 -8.32
CA ALA A 43 -8.91 23.82 -9.54
C ALA A 43 -10.33 24.23 -9.93
N ASP A 44 -10.53 25.52 -10.13
CA ASP A 44 -11.83 26.15 -10.41
C ASP A 44 -12.43 25.87 -11.80
N SER A 45 -11.75 25.08 -12.65
CA SER A 45 -12.25 24.74 -13.98
C SER A 45 -13.22 23.55 -13.95
N PHE A 46 -14.40 23.70 -14.53
CA PHE A 46 -15.41 22.63 -14.64
C PHE A 46 -14.87 21.33 -15.23
N ALA A 47 -14.01 21.40 -16.24
CA ALA A 47 -13.40 20.23 -16.86
C ALA A 47 -12.40 19.51 -15.94
N VAL A 48 -11.71 20.25 -15.06
CA VAL A 48 -10.81 19.69 -14.08
C VAL A 48 -11.61 19.03 -12.96
N LYS A 49 -12.65 19.70 -12.47
CA LYS A 49 -13.54 19.16 -11.44
C LYS A 49 -14.21 17.85 -11.87
N TYR A 50 -14.70 17.77 -13.11
CA TYR A 50 -15.30 16.55 -13.67
C TYR A 50 -14.29 15.38 -13.73
N ARG A 51 -13.06 15.63 -14.17
CA ARG A 51 -11.99 14.62 -14.20
C ARG A 51 -11.60 14.14 -12.81
N GLU A 52 -11.64 15.01 -11.83
CA GLU A 52 -11.36 14.70 -10.44
C GLU A 52 -12.44 13.86 -9.81
N GLU A 53 -13.70 14.19 -10.03
CA GLU A 53 -14.84 13.39 -9.57
C GLU A 53 -14.76 11.95 -10.16
N GLU A 54 -14.50 11.83 -11.47
CA GLU A 54 -14.29 10.53 -12.11
C GLU A 54 -13.10 9.77 -11.52
N HIS A 55 -11.99 10.47 -11.25
CA HIS A 55 -10.83 9.85 -10.63
C HIS A 55 -11.12 9.35 -9.20
N VAL A 56 -11.81 10.14 -8.40
CA VAL A 56 -12.23 9.78 -7.03
C VAL A 56 -13.17 8.57 -7.05
N GLU A 57 -14.12 8.53 -7.98
CA GLU A 57 -15.02 7.39 -8.12
C GLU A 57 -14.29 6.11 -8.54
N ARG A 58 -13.38 6.20 -9.51
CA ARG A 58 -12.52 5.09 -9.92
C ARG A 58 -11.66 4.59 -8.77
N LEU A 59 -11.12 5.50 -7.97
CA LEU A 59 -10.34 5.17 -6.79
C LEU A 59 -11.18 4.40 -5.76
N LYS A 60 -12.36 4.92 -5.41
CA LYS A 60 -13.31 4.24 -4.50
C LYS A 60 -13.70 2.87 -5.03
N TYR A 61 -13.98 2.78 -6.34
CA TYR A 61 -14.28 1.52 -6.99
C TYR A 61 -13.13 0.52 -6.82
N THR A 62 -11.90 0.94 -7.07
CA THR A 62 -10.71 0.08 -6.91
C THR A 62 -10.60 -0.48 -5.50
N TYR A 63 -10.82 0.32 -4.46
CA TYR A 63 -10.78 -0.16 -3.07
C TYR A 63 -11.90 -1.13 -2.70
N THR A 64 -13.02 -1.12 -3.42
CA THR A 64 -14.22 -1.91 -3.10
C THR A 64 -14.50 -3.05 -4.05
N ALA A 65 -13.84 -3.07 -5.24
CA ALA A 65 -14.11 -4.06 -6.29
C ALA A 65 -13.52 -5.45 -5.99
N PHE A 66 -12.39 -5.49 -5.26
CA PHE A 66 -11.66 -6.73 -5.06
C PHE A 66 -12.21 -7.55 -3.90
N PRO A 67 -12.37 -8.86 -4.09
CA PRO A 67 -12.99 -9.73 -3.07
C PRO A 67 -12.07 -10.02 -1.88
N TRP A 68 -10.80 -9.68 -1.92
CA TRP A 68 -9.80 -9.90 -0.86
C TRP A 68 -9.76 -11.34 -0.32
N LYS A 69 -9.83 -12.33 -1.23
CA LYS A 69 -9.87 -13.75 -0.89
C LYS A 69 -8.51 -14.46 -0.82
N GLY A 70 -7.43 -13.80 -1.21
CA GLY A 70 -6.09 -14.37 -1.27
C GLY A 70 -5.15 -13.49 -2.08
N GLY A 71 -3.92 -13.96 -2.33
CA GLY A 71 -2.83 -13.21 -2.94
C GLY A 71 -3.15 -12.53 -4.27
N TRP A 72 -3.90 -13.20 -5.15
CA TRP A 72 -4.32 -12.62 -6.44
C TRP A 72 -5.13 -11.33 -6.31
N SER A 73 -5.98 -11.23 -5.28
CA SER A 73 -6.73 -10.00 -5.03
C SER A 73 -5.82 -8.81 -4.69
N ALA A 74 -4.71 -9.06 -4.00
CA ALA A 74 -3.74 -8.01 -3.69
C ALA A 74 -2.99 -7.56 -4.94
N VAL A 75 -2.55 -8.49 -5.79
CA VAL A 75 -1.86 -8.17 -7.06
C VAL A 75 -2.74 -7.29 -7.94
N ASP A 76 -3.97 -7.73 -8.22
CA ASP A 76 -4.92 -6.98 -9.07
C ASP A 76 -5.25 -5.60 -8.47
N PHE A 77 -5.37 -5.50 -7.14
CA PHE A 77 -5.59 -4.25 -6.45
C PHE A 77 -4.45 -3.25 -6.68
N TYR A 78 -3.20 -3.67 -6.44
CA TYR A 78 -2.04 -2.80 -6.61
C TYR A 78 -1.80 -2.40 -8.06
N GLU A 79 -2.00 -3.32 -9.02
CA GLU A 79 -1.93 -2.99 -10.44
C GLU A 79 -2.97 -1.94 -10.83
N SER A 80 -4.20 -2.08 -10.30
CA SER A 80 -5.27 -1.12 -10.56
C SER A 80 -4.94 0.25 -9.97
N LEU A 81 -4.39 0.30 -8.75
CA LEU A 81 -3.92 1.55 -8.15
C LEU A 81 -2.79 2.18 -8.98
N TYR A 82 -1.82 1.40 -9.42
CA TYR A 82 -0.71 1.90 -10.23
C TYR A 82 -1.19 2.52 -11.56
N ARG A 83 -2.22 1.94 -12.18
CA ARG A 83 -2.84 2.51 -13.39
C ARG A 83 -3.52 3.85 -13.14
N LEU A 84 -4.02 4.09 -11.92
CA LEU A 84 -4.63 5.37 -11.53
C LEU A 84 -3.59 6.47 -11.24
N VAL A 85 -2.33 6.13 -10.96
CA VAL A 85 -1.28 7.14 -10.82
C VAL A 85 -1.04 7.80 -12.17
N PRO A 86 -1.16 9.15 -12.27
CA PRO A 86 -0.84 9.88 -13.50
C PRO A 86 0.56 9.53 -14.02
N ARG A 87 0.71 9.40 -15.34
CA ARG A 87 2.00 8.99 -15.93
C ARG A 87 3.16 9.84 -15.47
N ASP A 88 2.95 11.15 -15.37
CA ASP A 88 3.98 12.09 -14.93
C ASP A 88 4.38 11.91 -13.46
N ASP A 89 3.51 11.36 -12.62
CA ASP A 89 3.77 11.16 -11.19
C ASP A 89 4.28 9.75 -10.86
N ARG A 90 4.32 8.85 -11.86
CA ARG A 90 4.88 7.51 -11.66
C ARG A 90 6.38 7.56 -11.40
N PRO A 91 6.91 6.71 -10.52
CA PRO A 91 8.33 6.58 -10.36
C PRO A 91 8.96 6.04 -11.66
N TYR A 92 10.07 6.64 -12.07
CA TYR A 92 10.87 6.11 -13.18
C TYR A 92 12.36 6.13 -12.84
N ILE A 93 13.08 5.18 -13.39
CA ILE A 93 14.50 5.03 -13.16
C ILE A 93 15.24 6.11 -13.95
N LYS A 94 15.99 6.95 -13.25
CA LYS A 94 16.85 7.97 -13.84
C LYS A 94 18.22 7.39 -14.17
N SER A 95 18.79 6.63 -13.23
CA SER A 95 20.07 5.96 -13.41
C SER A 95 20.19 4.74 -12.50
N ILE A 96 20.95 3.76 -12.95
CA ILE A 96 21.41 2.63 -12.15
C ILE A 96 22.93 2.58 -12.25
N ARG A 97 23.61 2.52 -11.11
CA ARG A 97 25.04 2.24 -11.03
C ARG A 97 25.24 0.95 -10.25
N TYR A 98 25.78 -0.04 -10.94
CA TYR A 98 26.12 -1.31 -10.31
C TYR A 98 27.56 -1.25 -9.82
N SER A 99 27.70 -1.07 -8.52
CA SER A 99 28.97 -1.08 -7.80
C SER A 99 28.71 -1.52 -6.37
N SER A 100 29.72 -1.70 -5.54
CA SER A 100 29.52 -1.95 -4.09
C SER A 100 30.03 -0.76 -3.28
N PRO A 101 29.13 0.07 -2.72
CA PRO A 101 27.67 0.06 -2.82
C PRO A 101 27.17 0.52 -4.20
N GLY A 102 26.10 -0.08 -4.68
CA GLY A 102 25.37 0.33 -5.87
C GLY A 102 24.44 1.52 -5.59
N LEU A 103 23.94 2.14 -6.65
CA LEU A 103 23.04 3.27 -6.53
C LEU A 103 21.93 3.21 -7.58
N LEU A 104 20.70 3.29 -7.13
CA LEU A 104 19.50 3.47 -7.96
C LEU A 104 18.97 4.88 -7.74
N GLU A 105 18.88 5.66 -8.80
CA GLU A 105 18.24 6.97 -8.77
C GLU A 105 16.87 6.91 -9.43
N LEU A 106 15.84 7.30 -8.68
CA LEU A 106 14.45 7.39 -9.16
C LEU A 106 14.04 8.85 -9.24
N THR A 107 13.29 9.20 -10.28
CA THR A 107 12.51 10.43 -10.29
C THR A 107 11.06 10.09 -9.93
N LEU A 108 10.52 10.80 -8.93
CA LEU A 108 9.21 10.51 -8.35
C LEU A 108 8.72 11.71 -7.52
N VAL A 109 7.51 11.58 -6.96
CA VAL A 109 6.97 12.54 -5.99
C VAL A 109 7.65 12.34 -4.65
N LEU A 110 8.38 13.35 -4.17
CA LEU A 110 9.26 13.26 -2.99
C LEU A 110 8.49 12.91 -1.71
N LEU A 111 7.33 13.50 -1.49
CA LEU A 111 6.50 13.23 -0.31
C LEU A 111 6.13 11.74 -0.20
N ILE A 112 5.78 11.12 -1.33
CA ILE A 112 5.43 9.68 -1.36
C ILE A 112 6.64 8.82 -1.03
N ALA A 113 7.81 9.16 -1.58
CA ALA A 113 9.05 8.44 -1.29
C ALA A 113 9.48 8.55 0.17
N GLN A 114 9.31 9.73 0.79
CA GLN A 114 9.62 9.94 2.21
C GLN A 114 8.75 9.07 3.11
N ASN A 115 7.45 8.99 2.82
CA ASN A 115 6.52 8.14 3.58
C ASN A 115 6.79 6.65 3.35
N ALA A 116 7.11 6.23 2.13
CA ALA A 116 7.54 4.87 1.86
C ALA A 116 8.81 4.51 2.66
N LYS A 117 9.82 5.39 2.66
CA LYS A 117 11.05 5.23 3.44
C LYS A 117 10.77 5.07 4.93
N LEU A 118 9.88 5.90 5.49
CA LEU A 118 9.53 5.84 6.91
C LEU A 118 8.95 4.47 7.27
N ILE A 119 7.95 4.01 6.53
CA ILE A 119 7.31 2.71 6.74
C ILE A 119 8.32 1.57 6.60
N ILE A 120 9.15 1.56 5.55
CA ILE A 120 10.20 0.55 5.33
C ILE A 120 11.17 0.53 6.52
N SER A 121 11.66 1.69 6.95
CA SER A 121 12.58 1.80 8.08
C SER A 121 11.99 1.22 9.37
N ASN A 122 10.73 1.54 9.68
CA ASN A 122 10.06 1.05 10.89
C ASN A 122 9.86 -0.47 10.85
N ILE A 123 9.45 -1.01 9.70
CA ILE A 123 9.34 -2.47 9.51
C ILE A 123 10.70 -3.13 9.69
N THR A 124 11.75 -2.61 9.08
CA THR A 124 13.11 -3.16 9.19
C THR A 124 13.62 -3.16 10.64
N GLN A 125 13.40 -2.05 11.37
CA GLN A 125 13.81 -1.95 12.77
C GLN A 125 13.03 -2.89 13.69
N SER A 126 11.79 -3.20 13.36
CA SER A 126 10.90 -4.03 14.17
C SER A 126 10.55 -5.39 13.53
N ILE A 127 11.33 -5.86 12.57
CA ILE A 127 11.00 -7.01 11.71
C ILE A 127 10.56 -8.27 12.47
N ARG A 128 11.21 -8.60 13.58
CA ARG A 128 10.85 -9.77 14.40
C ARG A 128 9.48 -9.61 15.05
N THR A 129 9.19 -8.42 15.57
CA THR A 129 7.90 -8.09 16.19
C THR A 129 6.80 -8.05 15.13
N MET A 130 7.08 -7.45 13.99
CA MET A 130 6.17 -7.41 12.86
C MET A 130 5.81 -8.80 12.35
N ASN A 131 6.80 -9.67 12.15
CA ASN A 131 6.58 -11.05 11.72
C ASN A 131 5.68 -11.82 12.71
N ARG A 132 5.98 -11.72 14.02
CA ARG A 132 5.15 -12.35 15.04
C ARG A 132 3.73 -11.81 15.02
N THR A 133 3.57 -10.49 14.98
CA THR A 133 2.25 -9.83 14.90
C THR A 133 1.48 -10.25 13.66
N TYR A 134 2.14 -10.30 12.50
CA TYR A 134 1.52 -10.79 11.26
C TYR A 134 1.03 -12.23 11.42
N GLN A 135 1.85 -13.15 11.96
CA GLN A 135 1.46 -14.56 12.15
C GLN A 135 0.29 -14.71 13.13
N GLU A 136 0.28 -13.95 14.23
CA GLU A 136 -0.83 -13.93 15.20
C GLU A 136 -2.14 -13.44 14.52
N ILE A 137 -2.08 -12.35 13.78
CA ILE A 137 -3.24 -11.79 13.06
C ILE A 137 -3.72 -12.76 11.98
N TYR A 138 -2.81 -13.30 11.17
CA TYR A 138 -3.15 -14.25 10.11
C TYR A 138 -3.84 -15.49 10.66
N LYS A 139 -3.29 -16.09 11.73
CA LYS A 139 -3.90 -17.20 12.44
C LYS A 139 -5.28 -16.82 13.00
N GLY A 140 -5.39 -15.67 13.66
CA GLY A 140 -6.67 -15.19 14.19
C GLY A 140 -7.73 -14.98 13.11
N LEU A 141 -7.37 -14.50 11.92
CA LEU A 141 -8.27 -14.41 10.76
C LEU A 141 -8.66 -15.80 10.23
N GLN A 142 -7.72 -16.75 10.23
CA GLN A 142 -7.98 -18.13 9.80
C GLN A 142 -8.94 -18.84 10.75
N ASP A 143 -8.68 -18.78 12.05
CA ASP A 143 -9.51 -19.43 13.09
C ASP A 143 -10.95 -18.90 13.06
N ARG A 144 -11.13 -17.61 12.78
CA ARG A 144 -12.45 -16.97 12.59
C ARG A 144 -13.03 -17.10 11.18
N LYS A 145 -12.36 -17.84 10.28
CA LYS A 145 -12.75 -18.01 8.86
C LYS A 145 -12.86 -16.70 8.07
N LEU A 146 -12.29 -15.60 8.57
CA LEU A 146 -12.38 -14.26 7.96
C LEU A 146 -11.52 -14.10 6.70
N LEU A 147 -10.50 -14.95 6.49
CA LEU A 147 -9.66 -14.93 5.30
C LEU A 147 -10.44 -15.15 4.00
N ARG A 148 -11.45 -16.04 4.04
CA ARG A 148 -12.21 -16.48 2.86
C ARG A 148 -13.51 -15.71 2.64
N ILE A 149 -13.85 -14.80 3.54
CA ILE A 149 -15.09 -14.03 3.42
C ILE A 149 -14.96 -13.06 2.23
N LYS A 150 -15.90 -13.17 1.28
CA LYS A 150 -16.12 -12.13 0.27
C LYS A 150 -16.73 -10.93 0.97
N VAL A 151 -16.01 -9.85 1.05
CA VAL A 151 -16.55 -8.59 1.56
C VAL A 151 -17.41 -7.97 0.47
N LYS A 152 -18.67 -8.37 0.39
CA LYS A 152 -19.69 -7.58 -0.31
C LYS A 152 -20.09 -6.43 0.61
N ARG A 153 -20.14 -5.25 0.08
CA ARG A 153 -20.27 -3.95 0.76
C ARG A 153 -21.43 -3.83 1.76
N GLU A 154 -22.44 -4.71 1.69
CA GLU A 154 -23.71 -4.49 2.37
C GLU A 154 -24.11 -5.56 3.41
N GLN A 155 -23.34 -6.61 3.63
CA GLN A 155 -23.86 -7.77 4.38
C GLN A 155 -22.93 -8.39 5.44
N LEU A 156 -21.79 -7.81 5.79
CA LEU A 156 -21.00 -8.37 6.86
C LEU A 156 -21.51 -7.87 8.23
N LYS A 157 -22.51 -8.52 8.77
CA LYS A 157 -22.78 -8.48 10.21
C LYS A 157 -21.68 -9.31 10.91
N LEU A 158 -20.51 -8.70 11.10
CA LEU A 158 -19.47 -9.28 11.95
C LEU A 158 -20.02 -9.33 13.38
N ALA A 159 -19.76 -10.44 14.08
CA ALA A 159 -19.97 -10.47 15.52
C ALA A 159 -19.10 -9.41 16.21
N SER A 160 -19.55 -8.89 17.35
CA SER A 160 -18.81 -7.84 18.06
C SER A 160 -17.38 -8.24 18.40
N GLU A 161 -17.12 -9.50 18.68
CA GLU A 161 -15.78 -10.04 18.96
C GLU A 161 -14.89 -10.05 17.72
N GLU A 162 -15.43 -10.37 16.55
CA GLU A 162 -14.70 -10.34 15.29
C GLU A 162 -14.32 -8.92 14.90
N LEU A 163 -15.25 -7.97 15.07
CA LEU A 163 -14.99 -6.55 14.81
C LEU A 163 -13.90 -6.02 15.74
N ARG A 164 -13.98 -6.34 17.04
CA ARG A 164 -12.97 -5.95 18.02
C ARG A 164 -11.59 -6.51 17.65
N PHE A 165 -11.51 -7.79 17.29
CA PHE A 165 -10.27 -8.41 16.83
C PHE A 165 -9.68 -7.71 15.60
N ILE A 166 -10.52 -7.36 14.62
CA ILE A 166 -10.08 -6.66 13.38
C ILE A 166 -9.54 -5.27 13.73
N GLU A 167 -10.21 -4.51 14.57
CA GLU A 167 -9.80 -3.17 14.97
C GLU A 167 -8.49 -3.20 15.78
N GLU A 168 -8.39 -4.05 16.79
CA GLU A 168 -7.16 -4.23 17.57
C GLU A 168 -5.97 -4.66 16.70
N SER A 169 -6.20 -5.56 15.74
CA SER A 169 -5.19 -5.99 14.77
C SER A 169 -4.74 -4.85 13.84
N THR A 170 -5.70 -4.05 13.38
CA THR A 170 -5.44 -2.87 12.54
C THR A 170 -4.58 -1.86 13.27
N GLU A 171 -4.94 -1.48 14.51
CA GLU A 171 -4.19 -0.52 15.32
C GLU A 171 -2.77 -1.02 15.63
N ARG A 172 -2.59 -2.32 15.91
CA ARG A 172 -1.25 -2.91 16.13
C ARG A 172 -0.36 -2.76 14.91
N LEU A 173 -0.86 -3.06 13.69
CA LEU A 173 -0.09 -2.90 12.45
C LEU A 173 0.23 -1.44 12.17
N VAL A 174 -0.75 -0.57 12.30
CA VAL A 174 -0.60 0.89 12.11
C VAL A 174 0.48 1.45 13.03
N HIS A 175 0.46 1.07 14.31
CA HIS A 175 1.45 1.50 15.30
C HIS A 175 2.86 1.02 14.93
N LEU A 176 3.02 -0.27 14.58
CA LEU A 176 4.32 -0.84 14.24
C LEU A 176 4.91 -0.28 12.94
N MET A 177 4.07 0.07 11.97
CA MET A 177 4.49 0.67 10.69
C MET A 177 4.59 2.20 10.77
N GLU A 178 4.10 2.83 11.84
CA GLU A 178 3.83 4.28 11.91
C GLU A 178 3.03 4.79 10.70
N PHE A 179 2.01 4.03 10.33
CA PHE A 179 1.20 4.31 9.14
C PHE A 179 0.23 5.46 9.40
N GLN A 180 0.47 6.62 8.77
CA GLN A 180 -0.23 7.87 9.08
C GLN A 180 -1.59 8.03 8.40
N HIS A 181 -1.94 7.18 7.41
CA HIS A 181 -3.10 7.39 6.54
C HIS A 181 -4.28 6.45 6.84
N LEU A 182 -4.39 5.95 8.09
CA LEU A 182 -5.42 4.98 8.46
C LEU A 182 -6.84 5.50 8.21
N GLN A 183 -7.13 6.74 8.58
CA GLN A 183 -8.46 7.32 8.41
C GLN A 183 -8.87 7.35 6.93
N LYS A 184 -7.98 7.81 6.07
CA LYS A 184 -8.24 7.84 4.62
C LYS A 184 -8.39 6.44 4.03
N LEU A 185 -7.58 5.48 4.50
CA LEU A 185 -7.68 4.09 4.11
C LEU A 185 -9.04 3.48 4.51
N ARG A 186 -9.53 3.75 5.72
CA ARG A 186 -10.86 3.33 6.20
C ARG A 186 -11.99 3.91 5.34
N GLU A 187 -11.92 5.19 5.01
CA GLU A 187 -12.89 5.86 4.15
C GLU A 187 -12.96 5.21 2.75
N LEU A 188 -11.81 4.93 2.13
CA LEU A 188 -11.75 4.35 0.79
C LEU A 188 -12.15 2.87 0.78
N SER A 189 -11.70 2.09 1.74
CA SER A 189 -11.99 0.65 1.81
C SER A 189 -13.44 0.36 2.21
N GLY A 190 -14.05 1.24 3.00
CA GLY A 190 -15.45 1.14 3.47
C GLY A 190 -15.72 -0.10 4.33
N SER A 191 -14.69 -0.82 4.76
CA SER A 191 -14.81 -2.04 5.57
C SER A 191 -13.59 -2.23 6.46
N PRO A 192 -13.76 -2.43 7.80
CA PRO A 192 -12.65 -2.71 8.70
C PRO A 192 -11.82 -3.93 8.28
N LEU A 193 -12.48 -4.99 7.81
CA LEU A 193 -11.79 -6.20 7.34
C LEU A 193 -10.96 -5.96 6.08
N VAL A 194 -11.45 -5.16 5.13
CA VAL A 194 -10.69 -4.79 3.93
C VAL A 194 -9.50 -3.92 4.32
N THR A 195 -9.68 -2.94 5.22
CA THR A 195 -8.60 -2.12 5.76
C THR A 195 -7.48 -2.98 6.32
N LEU A 196 -7.80 -3.95 7.19
CA LEU A 196 -6.83 -4.87 7.77
C LEU A 196 -6.12 -5.70 6.70
N LYS A 197 -6.85 -6.24 5.71
CA LYS A 197 -6.26 -7.04 4.63
C LYS A 197 -5.31 -6.22 3.74
N ILE A 198 -5.62 -4.94 3.48
CA ILE A 198 -4.73 -4.04 2.76
C ILE A 198 -3.43 -3.80 3.55
N LEU A 199 -3.51 -3.54 4.85
CA LEU A 199 -2.33 -3.36 5.70
C LEU A 199 -1.46 -4.63 5.79
N LEU A 200 -2.08 -5.80 5.89
CA LEU A 200 -1.36 -7.08 5.85
C LEU A 200 -0.67 -7.29 4.49
N SER A 201 -1.32 -6.96 3.38
CA SER A 201 -0.72 -7.07 2.05
C SER A 201 0.41 -6.06 1.84
N LEU A 202 0.27 -4.84 2.37
CA LEU A 202 1.33 -3.83 2.38
C LEU A 202 2.57 -4.35 3.13
N TYR A 203 2.38 -4.92 4.32
CA TYR A 203 3.47 -5.53 5.07
C TYR A 203 4.17 -6.63 4.27
N LEU A 204 3.41 -7.56 3.66
CA LEU A 204 3.99 -8.62 2.84
C LEU A 204 4.77 -8.08 1.64
N SER A 205 4.28 -7.03 0.98
CA SER A 205 5.00 -6.39 -0.10
C SER A 205 6.34 -5.79 0.39
N LEU A 206 6.36 -5.21 1.58
CA LEU A 206 7.54 -4.51 2.12
C LEU A 206 8.64 -5.44 2.64
N ILE A 207 8.31 -6.65 3.11
CA ILE A 207 9.33 -7.61 3.55
C ILE A 207 10.08 -8.28 2.40
N HIS A 208 9.65 -8.06 1.16
CA HIS A 208 10.30 -8.53 -0.06
C HIS A 208 11.09 -7.41 -0.79
N ILE A 209 11.17 -6.23 -0.19
CA ILE A 209 12.05 -5.13 -0.61
C ILE A 209 13.38 -5.20 0.14
#